data_baa66c287fd2a944c3a8036aaefcd4ea
#
_entry.id   baa66c287fd2a944c3a8036aaefcd4ea
#
_cell.length_a   1.000
_cell.length_b   1.000
_cell.length_c   1.000
_cell.angle_alpha   90.00
_cell.angle_beta   90.00
_cell.angle_gamma   90.00
#
_symmetry.space_group_name_H-M   'P 1'
#
loop_
_entity.id
_entity.type
_entity.pdbx_description
1 polymer ?
#
loop_
_entity_poly.entity_id
_entity_poly.type
_entity_poly.pdbx_seq_one_letter_code
_entity_poly.pdbx_strand_id
1 'polypeptide(L)' 'MKDIFLINVWGQDKPGVTRVVTEVLSNFEVTVLDIGQAVIHDQLNLGILAAVPRSKD' A
#
# COMPACT_ATOMS: atom_id res chain seq x y z
N MET A 1 -0.97 -13.59 15.16
CA MET A 1 -2.00 -12.54 15.06
C MET A 1 -1.50 -11.42 14.17
N LYS A 2 -2.37 -10.79 13.40
CA LYS A 2 -2.00 -9.73 12.47
C LYS A 2 -2.78 -8.47 12.79
N ASP A 3 -2.14 -7.33 12.58
CA ASP A 3 -2.77 -6.02 12.65
C ASP A 3 -3.14 -5.57 11.24
N ILE A 4 -4.26 -4.89 11.13
CA ILE A 4 -4.76 -4.38 9.85
C ILE A 4 -4.51 -2.88 9.78
N PHE A 5 -3.90 -2.45 8.69
CA PHE A 5 -3.59 -1.04 8.46
C PHE A 5 -4.14 -0.60 7.11
N LEU A 6 -4.61 0.63 7.09
CA LEU A 6 -4.91 1.31 5.84
C LEU A 6 -3.77 2.27 5.51
N ILE A 7 -3.10 2.01 4.43
CA ILE A 7 -1.96 2.80 4.00
C ILE A 7 -2.39 3.67 2.83
N ASN A 8 -2.16 4.97 2.93
CA ASN A 8 -2.50 5.91 1.86
C ASN A 8 -1.24 6.54 1.30
N VAL A 9 -1.17 6.58 -0.01
CA VAL A 9 -0.06 7.19 -0.74
C VAL A 9 -0.64 8.25 -1.66
N TRP A 10 -0.12 9.46 -1.57
CA TRP A 10 -0.51 10.57 -2.44
C TRP A 10 0.70 11.07 -3.18
N GLY A 11 0.50 11.50 -4.38
CA GLY A 11 1.56 12.15 -5.10
C GLY A 11 1.21 12.32 -6.56
N GLN A 12 2.16 12.83 -7.30
CA GLN A 12 2.03 12.94 -8.73
C GLN A 12 1.94 11.56 -9.34
N ASP A 13 1.00 11.37 -10.26
CA ASP A 13 0.84 10.09 -10.94
C ASP A 13 2.02 9.86 -11.89
N LYS A 14 2.85 8.89 -11.57
CA LYS A 14 3.99 8.47 -12.39
C LYS A 14 3.92 6.98 -12.65
N PRO A 15 4.37 6.52 -13.82
CA PRO A 15 4.40 5.09 -14.12
C PRO A 15 5.15 4.30 -13.06
N GLY A 16 4.58 3.20 -12.62
CA GLY A 16 5.24 2.26 -11.75
C GLY A 16 5.14 2.54 -10.25
N VAL A 17 4.46 3.63 -9.82
CA VAL A 17 4.34 3.94 -8.39
C VAL A 17 3.68 2.81 -7.62
N THR A 18 2.53 2.33 -8.10
CA THR A 18 1.82 1.22 -7.43
C THR A 18 2.70 -0.02 -7.33
N ARG A 19 3.42 -0.33 -8.39
CA ARG A 19 4.31 -1.48 -8.42
C ARG A 19 5.42 -1.36 -7.38
N VAL A 20 6.06 -0.20 -7.30
CA VAL A 20 7.13 0.02 -6.34
C VAL A 20 6.62 -0.13 -4.91
N VAL A 21 5.46 0.46 -4.62
CA VAL A 21 4.88 0.37 -3.27
C VAL A 21 4.58 -1.08 -2.91
N THR A 22 3.96 -1.84 -3.81
CA THR A 22 3.65 -3.23 -3.51
C THR A 22 4.89 -4.10 -3.38
N GLU A 23 5.94 -3.83 -4.16
CA GLU A 23 7.21 -4.54 -4.01
C GLU A 23 7.86 -4.26 -2.64
N VAL A 24 7.86 -3.01 -2.21
CA VAL A 24 8.41 -2.66 -0.89
C VAL A 24 7.64 -3.38 0.20
N LEU A 25 6.30 -3.38 0.13
CA LEU A 25 5.48 -4.03 1.15
C LEU A 25 5.73 -5.53 1.19
N SER A 26 5.91 -6.18 0.04
CA SER A 26 6.13 -7.62 0.00
C SER A 26 7.43 -8.03 0.69
N ASN A 27 8.41 -7.16 0.77
CA ASN A 27 9.68 -7.43 1.44
C ASN A 27 9.55 -7.43 2.98
N PHE A 28 8.42 -7.00 3.51
CA PHE A 28 8.19 -6.91 4.95
C PHE A 28 7.13 -7.89 5.45
N GLU A 29 6.87 -8.95 4.71
CA GLU A 29 5.86 -9.96 5.06
C GLU A 29 4.46 -9.38 5.23
N VAL A 30 4.17 -8.31 4.53
CA VAL A 30 2.87 -7.65 4.55
C VAL A 30 1.96 -8.34 3.53
N THR A 31 0.75 -8.70 3.97
CA THR A 31 -0.25 -9.27 3.08
C THR A 31 -1.20 -8.16 2.63
N VAL A 32 -1.25 -7.90 1.34
CA VAL A 32 -2.19 -6.93 0.78
C VAL A 32 -3.56 -7.59 0.70
N LEU A 33 -4.53 -7.04 1.42
CA LEU A 33 -5.90 -7.55 1.45
C LEU A 33 -6.76 -6.90 0.38
N ASP A 34 -6.51 -5.63 0.11
CA ASP A 34 -7.27 -4.89 -0.89
C ASP A 34 -6.45 -3.68 -1.31
N ILE A 35 -6.70 -3.21 -2.53
CA ILE A 35 -6.01 -2.06 -3.07
C ILE A 35 -6.96 -1.27 -3.94
N GLY A 36 -6.99 0.04 -3.76
CA GLY A 36 -7.79 0.92 -4.58
C GLY A 36 -6.96 2.13 -4.98
N GLN A 37 -7.19 2.61 -6.18
CA GLN A 37 -6.51 3.81 -6.62
C GLN A 37 -7.42 4.69 -7.44
N ALA A 38 -7.14 5.99 -7.40
CA ALA A 38 -7.82 6.98 -8.21
C ALA A 38 -6.81 8.01 -8.68
N VAL A 39 -6.99 8.49 -9.89
CA VAL A 39 -6.17 9.57 -10.44
C VAL A 39 -7.09 10.75 -10.69
N ILE A 40 -6.80 11.88 -10.04
CA ILE A 40 -7.60 13.09 -10.15
C ILE A 40 -6.62 14.24 -10.41
N HIS A 41 -6.76 14.93 -11.53
CA HIS A 41 -5.88 16.03 -11.92
C HIS A 41 -4.40 15.66 -11.81
N ASP A 42 -4.04 14.52 -12.39
CA ASP A 42 -2.66 13.99 -12.37
C ASP A 42 -2.13 13.66 -10.98
N GLN A 43 -2.99 13.64 -9.98
CA GLN A 43 -2.63 13.22 -8.62
C GLN A 43 -3.08 11.79 -8.39
N LEU A 44 -2.14 10.94 -8.01
CA LEU A 44 -2.45 9.57 -7.64
C LEU A 44 -2.85 9.53 -6.16
N ASN A 45 -3.95 8.85 -5.88
CA ASN A 45 -4.37 8.54 -4.53
C ASN A 45 -4.48 7.02 -4.45
N LEU A 46 -3.60 6.40 -3.68
CA LEU A 46 -3.50 4.96 -3.57
C LEU A 46 -3.81 4.54 -2.15
N GLY A 47 -4.81 3.67 -1.98
CA GLY A 47 -5.15 3.10 -0.68
C GLY A 47 -4.88 1.62 -0.66
N ILE A 48 -4.18 1.14 0.36
CA ILE A 48 -3.83 -0.27 0.50
C ILE A 48 -4.27 -0.74 1.88
N LEU A 49 -5.13 -1.76 1.90
CA LEU A 49 -5.50 -2.42 3.13
C LEU A 49 -4.54 -3.59 3.33
N ALA A 50 -3.78 -3.56 4.40
CA ALA A 50 -2.69 -4.49 4.61
C ALA A 50 -2.77 -5.18 5.97
N ALA A 51 -2.43 -6.45 5.99
CA ALA A 51 -2.29 -7.21 7.22
C ALA A 51 -0.80 -7.38 7.51
N VAL A 52 -0.39 -6.96 8.69
CA VAL A 52 1.01 -6.98 9.10
C VAL A 52 1.16 -7.92 10.30
N PRO A 53 2.13 -8.85 10.27
CA PRO A 53 2.35 -9.71 11.43
C PRO A 53 2.66 -8.88 12.67
N ARG A 54 2.02 -9.23 13.77
CA ARG A 54 2.29 -8.56 15.04
C ARG A 54 3.61 -9.07 15.60
N SER A 55 4.43 -8.17 16.10
CA SER A 55 5.65 -8.55 16.80
C SER A 55 5.32 -9.38 18.03
N LYS A 56 6.19 -10.32 18.34
CA LYS A 56 6.04 -11.15 19.53
C LYS A 56 6.70 -10.53 20.77
N ASP A 57 7.39 -9.46 20.64
CA ASP A 57 8.16 -8.87 21.75
C ASP A 57 7.31 -8.14 22.78
#